data_5fbf121ff3f87d5962a6de5e2c70de45
#
_entry.id   5fbf121ff3f87d5962a6de5e2c70de45
#
_cell.length_a   1.000
_cell.length_b   1.000
_cell.length_c   1.000
_cell.angle_alpha   90.00
_cell.angle_beta   90.00
_cell.angle_gamma   90.00
#
_symmetry.space_group_name_H-M   'P 1'
#
loop_
_entity.id
_entity.type
_entity.pdbx_description
1 polymer ?
#
loop_
_entity_poly.entity_id
_entity_poly.type
_entity_poly.pdbx_seq_one_letter_code
_entity_poly.pdbx_strand_id
1 'polypeptide(L)'
;MRMSRRETMQFSATALAGLSLASLEAEPLAAQGAPQPDGLVETKLRQISTLPLNPDGSAVEYTPQEAGAITGVLWRTKNKTPEGEYDVRKMKIKVDGRGTATLSGTLTFDVLEKLPRHSYVVRLQCGAPNPRGTVKWTGVRFSDFAQAVGAQSFANYCRLVGSDAYFIDEDMTTLMHPQVVLAWQLNDAPIPPEHGAPLRLIVPFRYGARSLKAITEIQFTATSFAPPKPWPT
;
A
#
# COMPACT_ATOMS: atom_id res chain seq x y z
N MET A 1 60.55 -20.31 23.69
CA MET A 1 59.74 -20.76 24.84
C MET A 1 58.30 -20.40 24.56
N ARG A 2 57.43 -21.36 24.22
CA ARG A 2 56.00 -21.10 23.87
C ARG A 2 55.19 -21.21 25.17
N MET A 3 54.59 -20.11 25.60
CA MET A 3 53.63 -20.09 26.71
C MET A 3 52.33 -20.83 26.33
N SER A 4 51.86 -21.66 27.24
CA SER A 4 50.65 -22.47 27.02
C SER A 4 49.37 -21.65 27.25
N ARG A 5 48.26 -22.02 26.56
CA ARG A 5 46.98 -21.35 26.66
C ARG A 5 46.35 -21.32 28.07
N ARG A 6 46.92 -21.98 29.05
CA ARG A 6 46.47 -21.99 30.45
C ARG A 6 46.98 -20.85 31.30
N GLU A 7 48.12 -20.24 30.92
CA GLU A 7 48.72 -19.15 31.73
C GLU A 7 48.09 -17.79 31.41
N THR A 8 47.40 -17.64 30.28
CA THR A 8 46.71 -16.39 29.89
C THR A 8 45.36 -16.16 30.59
N MET A 9 44.84 -17.15 31.30
CA MET A 9 43.51 -17.05 31.98
C MET A 9 43.60 -16.72 33.47
N GLN A 10 44.75 -16.58 34.05
CA GLN A 10 44.91 -16.29 35.49
C GLN A 10 45.22 -14.82 35.83
N PHE A 11 45.36 -13.94 34.85
CA PHE A 11 45.64 -12.52 35.11
C PHE A 11 44.42 -11.59 34.98
N SER A 12 43.21 -12.10 34.78
CA SER A 12 41.99 -11.28 34.58
C SER A 12 41.00 -11.29 35.75
N ALA A 13 41.37 -11.80 36.93
CA ALA A 13 40.40 -12.00 38.01
C ALA A 13 40.62 -11.16 39.27
N THR A 14 41.42 -10.11 39.24
CA THR A 14 41.68 -9.34 40.49
C THR A 14 41.65 -7.82 40.32
N ALA A 15 40.86 -7.27 39.43
CA ALA A 15 40.72 -5.81 39.32
C ALA A 15 39.27 -5.38 39.02
N LEU A 16 38.27 -5.99 39.68
CA LEU A 16 36.86 -5.56 39.57
C LEU A 16 36.16 -5.63 40.93
N ALA A 17 36.76 -4.97 41.93
CA ALA A 17 36.10 -4.66 43.19
C ALA A 17 36.26 -3.18 43.47
N GLY A 18 35.26 -2.37 43.12
CA GLY A 18 35.26 -0.95 43.52
C GLY A 18 34.75 0.03 42.46
N LEU A 19 33.74 -0.33 41.66
CA LEU A 19 32.94 0.68 40.96
C LEU A 19 31.50 0.55 41.42
N SER A 20 31.11 1.38 42.39
CA SER A 20 29.72 1.65 42.72
C SER A 20 28.99 2.02 41.43
N LEU A 21 27.94 1.28 41.11
CA LEU A 21 26.94 1.64 40.10
C LEU A 21 26.23 2.91 40.60
N ALA A 22 26.81 4.07 40.38
CA ALA A 22 26.03 5.29 40.27
C ALA A 22 25.25 5.10 38.96
N SER A 23 23.92 5.00 39.06
CA SER A 23 23.00 5.11 37.95
C SER A 23 23.27 6.46 37.28
N LEU A 24 24.10 6.45 36.26
CA LEU A 24 24.12 7.50 35.27
C LEU A 24 22.82 7.36 34.50
N GLU A 25 21.80 8.09 34.96
CA GLU A 25 20.71 8.47 34.06
C GLU A 25 21.41 9.19 32.91
N ALA A 26 21.58 8.46 31.79
CA ALA A 26 21.96 9.06 30.54
C ALA A 26 20.79 9.97 30.15
N GLU A 27 20.92 11.25 30.46
CA GLU A 27 20.12 12.25 29.79
C GLU A 27 20.20 11.96 28.29
N PRO A 28 19.04 11.89 27.57
CA PRO A 28 19.10 11.74 26.13
C PRO A 28 19.96 12.91 25.63
N LEU A 29 21.11 12.60 25.04
CA LEU A 29 21.88 13.57 24.26
C LEU A 29 20.87 14.17 23.29
N ALA A 30 20.43 15.39 23.58
CA ALA A 30 19.69 16.18 22.61
C ALA A 30 20.59 16.18 21.37
N ALA A 31 20.11 15.53 20.30
CA ALA A 31 20.81 15.50 19.05
C ALA A 31 21.05 16.97 18.66
N GLN A 32 22.27 17.45 18.91
CA GLN A 32 22.68 18.75 18.39
C GLN A 32 22.51 18.61 16.88
N GLY A 33 21.51 19.33 16.34
CA GLY A 33 21.15 19.24 14.94
C GLY A 33 22.41 19.39 14.10
N ALA A 34 22.62 18.46 13.17
CA ALA A 34 23.65 18.63 12.16
C ALA A 34 23.47 20.03 11.55
N PRO A 35 24.58 20.76 11.27
CA PRO A 35 24.47 22.07 10.66
C PRO A 35 23.63 21.97 9.39
N GLN A 36 22.56 22.76 9.31
CA GLN A 36 21.67 22.75 8.16
C GLN A 36 22.43 23.32 6.95
N PRO A 37 22.31 22.69 5.76
CA PRO A 37 22.87 23.25 4.54
C PRO A 37 22.28 24.64 4.30
N ASP A 38 23.13 25.57 3.89
CA ASP A 38 22.69 26.92 3.55
C ASP A 38 21.53 26.91 2.53
N GLY A 39 20.45 27.62 2.85
CA GLY A 39 19.26 27.71 2.00
C GLY A 39 18.14 26.74 2.32
N LEU A 40 18.33 25.78 3.22
CA LEU A 40 17.23 24.93 3.73
C LEU A 40 16.62 25.54 5.00
N VAL A 41 15.30 25.48 5.10
CA VAL A 41 14.53 26.01 6.24
C VAL A 41 13.86 24.85 6.95
N GLU A 42 13.93 24.83 8.26
CA GLU A 42 13.18 23.88 9.07
C GLU A 42 11.68 24.06 8.86
N THR A 43 10.97 23.01 8.53
CA THR A 43 9.52 23.03 8.36
C THR A 43 8.84 22.17 9.42
N LYS A 44 7.70 22.65 9.90
CA LYS A 44 6.88 21.87 10.85
C LYS A 44 6.39 20.58 10.17
N LEU A 45 6.80 19.44 10.71
CA LEU A 45 6.36 18.15 10.22
C LEU A 45 4.84 17.98 10.42
N ARG A 46 4.18 17.44 9.37
CA ARG A 46 2.77 17.08 9.49
C ARG A 46 2.65 15.80 10.32
N GLN A 47 1.78 15.83 11.33
CA GLN A 47 1.43 14.62 12.04
C GLN A 47 0.53 13.75 11.15
N ILE A 48 0.99 12.54 10.86
CA ILE A 48 0.25 11.54 10.08
C ILE A 48 0.01 10.35 10.99
N SER A 49 -1.23 9.86 11.07
CA SER A 49 -1.53 8.65 11.81
C SER A 49 -0.84 7.46 11.15
N THR A 50 -0.15 6.65 11.94
CA THR A 50 0.53 5.44 11.44
C THR A 50 -0.49 4.39 10.99
N LEU A 51 -0.12 3.62 9.96
CA LEU A 51 -0.89 2.45 9.57
C LEU A 51 -0.66 1.31 10.57
N PRO A 52 -1.70 0.54 10.92
CA PRO A 52 -1.53 -0.67 11.70
C PRO A 52 -0.93 -1.77 10.80
N LEU A 53 0.36 -2.02 10.96
CA LEU A 53 1.09 -3.02 10.21
C LEU A 53 1.64 -4.09 11.15
N ASN A 54 1.77 -5.32 10.63
CA ASN A 54 2.51 -6.39 11.24
C ASN A 54 4.03 -6.14 11.13
N PRO A 55 4.87 -6.85 11.90
CA PRO A 55 6.33 -6.70 11.83
C PRO A 55 6.94 -6.96 10.45
N ASP A 56 6.29 -7.76 9.61
CA ASP A 56 6.69 -8.05 8.22
C ASP A 56 6.25 -6.97 7.22
N GLY A 57 5.56 -5.93 7.67
CA GLY A 57 5.05 -4.85 6.85
C GLY A 57 3.70 -5.12 6.19
N SER A 58 3.11 -6.29 6.37
CA SER A 58 1.75 -6.58 5.93
C SER A 58 0.71 -5.81 6.76
N ALA A 59 -0.49 -5.61 6.22
CA ALA A 59 -1.58 -5.00 6.96
C ALA A 59 -2.14 -5.95 8.03
N VAL A 60 -2.48 -5.42 9.20
CA VAL A 60 -3.22 -6.16 10.22
C VAL A 60 -4.60 -6.50 9.66
N GLU A 61 -4.96 -7.79 9.71
CA GLU A 61 -6.31 -8.26 9.38
C GLU A 61 -7.15 -8.34 10.65
N TYR A 62 -8.39 -7.93 10.53
CA TYR A 62 -9.36 -7.87 11.62
C TYR A 62 -10.44 -8.94 11.46
N THR A 63 -11.19 -9.19 12.52
CA THR A 63 -12.33 -10.12 12.46
C THR A 63 -13.51 -9.50 11.71
N PRO A 64 -14.43 -10.29 11.14
CA PRO A 64 -15.63 -9.77 10.50
C PRO A 64 -16.49 -8.86 11.39
N GLN A 65 -16.49 -9.10 12.70
CA GLN A 65 -17.23 -8.32 13.68
C GLN A 65 -16.68 -6.90 13.89
N GLU A 66 -15.40 -6.68 13.55
CA GLU A 66 -14.76 -5.37 13.61
C GLU A 66 -14.99 -4.52 12.36
N ALA A 67 -15.63 -5.11 11.33
CA ALA A 67 -15.98 -4.37 10.13
C ALA A 67 -17.06 -3.31 10.42
N GLY A 68 -16.78 -2.08 10.01
CA GLY A 68 -17.66 -0.93 10.22
C GLY A 68 -17.81 -0.10 8.95
N ALA A 69 -17.98 1.20 9.10
CA ALA A 69 -18.13 2.13 7.99
C ALA A 69 -16.82 2.87 7.67
N ILE A 70 -16.69 3.31 6.42
CA ILE A 70 -15.65 4.28 6.04
C ILE A 70 -16.17 5.67 6.35
N THR A 71 -15.37 6.44 7.12
CA THR A 71 -15.69 7.84 7.43
C THR A 71 -15.12 8.75 6.36
N GLY A 72 -15.97 9.59 5.78
CA GLY A 72 -15.59 10.58 4.79
C GLY A 72 -15.37 10.02 3.38
N VAL A 73 -15.40 10.92 2.44
CA VAL A 73 -15.20 10.64 1.00
C VAL A 73 -14.15 11.61 0.47
N LEU A 74 -13.22 11.10 -0.31
CA LEU A 74 -12.21 11.92 -0.98
C LEU A 74 -12.09 11.49 -2.45
N TRP A 75 -12.35 12.44 -3.34
CA TRP A 75 -12.11 12.34 -4.78
C TRP A 75 -11.21 13.47 -5.23
N ARG A 76 -10.48 13.28 -6.31
CA ARG A 76 -9.70 14.35 -6.94
C ARG A 76 -10.58 15.52 -7.38
N THR A 77 -11.80 15.23 -7.80
CA THR A 77 -12.83 16.18 -8.26
C THR A 77 -13.56 16.89 -7.11
N LYS A 78 -12.84 17.33 -6.07
CA LYS A 78 -13.39 18.07 -4.92
C LYS A 78 -14.52 17.32 -4.19
N ASN A 79 -14.32 16.03 -3.98
CA ASN A 79 -15.28 15.12 -3.32
C ASN A 79 -16.59 14.89 -4.09
N LYS A 80 -16.69 15.32 -5.34
CA LYS A 80 -17.80 14.95 -6.21
C LYS A 80 -17.51 13.57 -6.81
N THR A 81 -18.40 12.60 -6.59
CA THR A 81 -18.31 11.28 -7.22
C THR A 81 -18.39 11.44 -8.73
N PRO A 82 -17.43 10.94 -9.51
CA PRO A 82 -17.46 11.01 -10.97
C PRO A 82 -18.67 10.26 -11.50
N GLU A 83 -19.28 10.76 -12.56
CA GLU A 83 -20.33 10.04 -13.29
C GLU A 83 -19.74 8.83 -14.03
N GLY A 84 -20.48 7.74 -14.13
CA GLY A 84 -20.04 6.53 -14.81
C GLY A 84 -20.88 5.30 -14.53
N GLU A 85 -20.39 4.16 -15.01
CA GLU A 85 -21.02 2.87 -14.71
C GLU A 85 -20.59 2.42 -13.31
N TYR A 86 -21.55 2.12 -12.47
CA TYR A 86 -21.32 1.65 -11.10
C TYR A 86 -21.64 0.17 -10.91
N ASP A 87 -22.39 -0.42 -11.85
CA ASP A 87 -22.70 -1.85 -11.82
C ASP A 87 -21.48 -2.65 -12.29
N VAL A 88 -20.92 -3.46 -11.39
CA VAL A 88 -19.76 -4.29 -11.69
C VAL A 88 -20.03 -5.25 -12.86
N ARG A 89 -21.27 -5.70 -13.04
CA ARG A 89 -21.64 -6.61 -14.14
C ARG A 89 -21.60 -5.94 -15.52
N LYS A 90 -21.66 -4.61 -15.56
CA LYS A 90 -21.59 -3.80 -16.77
C LYS A 90 -20.24 -3.14 -16.98
N MET A 91 -19.31 -3.31 -16.04
CA MET A 91 -17.98 -2.68 -16.11
C MET A 91 -17.24 -3.05 -17.40
N LYS A 92 -16.51 -2.07 -17.92
CA LYS A 92 -15.58 -2.23 -19.05
C LYS A 92 -14.31 -1.50 -18.70
N ILE A 93 -13.24 -2.24 -18.41
CA ILE A 93 -11.95 -1.70 -18.03
C ILE A 93 -10.95 -2.03 -19.11
N LYS A 94 -10.25 -1.03 -19.61
CA LYS A 94 -9.19 -1.24 -20.59
C LYS A 94 -7.97 -1.88 -19.91
N VAL A 95 -7.50 -2.99 -20.47
CA VAL A 95 -6.23 -3.62 -20.07
C VAL A 95 -5.25 -3.50 -21.24
N ASP A 96 -4.08 -2.97 -20.97
CA ASP A 96 -3.00 -2.81 -21.93
C ASP A 96 -1.73 -3.50 -21.40
N GLY A 97 -1.39 -4.62 -21.98
CA GLY A 97 -0.21 -5.40 -21.62
C GLY A 97 1.11 -4.77 -22.08
N ARG A 98 1.09 -3.84 -23.04
CA ARG A 98 2.25 -3.11 -23.57
C ARG A 98 3.46 -4.02 -23.90
N GLY A 99 3.18 -5.23 -24.38
CA GLY A 99 4.20 -6.25 -24.65
C GLY A 99 4.77 -6.94 -23.40
N THR A 100 4.24 -6.66 -22.20
CA THR A 100 4.66 -7.28 -20.94
C THR A 100 3.59 -8.15 -20.31
N ALA A 101 2.40 -8.22 -20.92
CA ALA A 101 1.37 -9.21 -20.64
C ALA A 101 0.85 -9.76 -21.97
N THR A 102 0.41 -11.03 -21.97
CA THR A 102 -0.03 -11.69 -23.20
C THR A 102 -1.41 -11.25 -23.67
N LEU A 103 -2.25 -10.77 -22.76
CA LEU A 103 -3.62 -10.32 -23.07
C LEU A 103 -3.73 -8.81 -22.94
N SER A 104 -4.41 -8.18 -23.90
CA SER A 104 -4.83 -6.79 -23.90
C SER A 104 -6.26 -6.72 -24.40
N GLY A 105 -7.01 -5.70 -23.97
CA GLY A 105 -8.39 -5.52 -24.42
C GLY A 105 -9.32 -5.01 -23.32
N THR A 106 -10.58 -5.42 -23.39
CA THR A 106 -11.60 -5.02 -22.40
C THR A 106 -11.78 -6.10 -21.35
N LEU A 107 -11.47 -5.79 -20.10
CA LEU A 107 -11.79 -6.61 -18.94
C LEU A 107 -13.26 -6.38 -18.57
N THR A 108 -14.00 -7.48 -18.49
CA THR A 108 -15.38 -7.51 -17.98
C THR A 108 -15.44 -8.27 -16.66
N PHE A 109 -16.56 -8.19 -15.96
CA PHE A 109 -16.77 -8.90 -14.69
C PHE A 109 -16.67 -10.42 -14.86
N ASP A 110 -17.14 -10.96 -15.99
CA ASP A 110 -17.10 -12.41 -16.30
C ASP A 110 -15.68 -13.00 -16.24
N VAL A 111 -14.66 -12.18 -16.45
CA VAL A 111 -13.26 -12.61 -16.30
C VAL A 111 -12.89 -12.68 -14.83
N LEU A 112 -13.26 -11.66 -14.06
CA LEU A 112 -12.92 -11.60 -12.63
C LEU A 112 -13.67 -12.64 -11.79
N GLU A 113 -14.95 -12.89 -12.09
CA GLU A 113 -15.76 -13.82 -11.29
C GLU A 113 -15.31 -15.28 -11.42
N LYS A 114 -14.53 -15.61 -12.46
CA LYS A 114 -13.92 -16.95 -12.65
C LYS A 114 -12.65 -17.15 -11.81
N LEU A 115 -12.08 -16.07 -11.28
CA LEU A 115 -10.86 -16.13 -10.46
C LEU A 115 -11.21 -16.42 -9.00
N PRO A 116 -10.26 -16.93 -8.20
CA PRO A 116 -10.48 -17.18 -6.79
C PRO A 116 -10.92 -15.94 -6.05
N ARG A 117 -12.08 -16.02 -5.37
CA ARG A 117 -12.61 -14.92 -4.57
C ARG A 117 -11.92 -14.86 -3.21
N HIS A 118 -11.52 -13.69 -2.80
CA HIS A 118 -10.93 -13.39 -1.50
C HIS A 118 -11.74 -12.35 -0.76
N SER A 119 -11.85 -12.54 0.57
CA SER A 119 -12.47 -11.56 1.47
C SER A 119 -11.61 -11.42 2.72
N TYR A 120 -11.41 -10.19 3.16
CA TYR A 120 -10.67 -9.88 4.38
C TYR A 120 -11.10 -8.54 4.95
N VAL A 121 -10.87 -8.34 6.26
CA VAL A 121 -11.19 -7.09 6.95
C VAL A 121 -9.88 -6.38 7.27
N VAL A 122 -9.70 -5.20 6.73
CA VAL A 122 -8.50 -4.39 6.93
C VAL A 122 -8.85 -2.93 7.15
N ARG A 123 -7.92 -2.19 7.74
CA ARG A 123 -8.06 -0.74 7.86
C ARG A 123 -7.65 -0.06 6.57
N LEU A 124 -8.58 0.67 5.97
CA LEU A 124 -8.26 1.66 4.95
C LEU A 124 -8.09 3.02 5.63
N GLN A 125 -6.97 3.68 5.41
CA GLN A 125 -6.65 4.96 6.05
C GLN A 125 -5.93 5.89 5.08
N CYS A 126 -6.40 7.14 5.00
CA CYS A 126 -5.68 8.22 4.34
C CYS A 126 -4.56 8.76 5.24
N GLY A 127 -3.57 9.46 4.67
CA GLY A 127 -2.56 10.19 5.46
C GLY A 127 -3.16 11.34 6.29
N ALA A 128 -4.32 11.88 5.87
CA ALA A 128 -5.16 12.75 6.70
C ALA A 128 -6.03 11.90 7.65
N PRO A 129 -6.64 12.51 8.72
CA PRO A 129 -7.49 11.78 9.65
C PRO A 129 -8.66 11.04 8.99
N ASN A 130 -9.19 11.57 7.88
CA ASN A 130 -10.27 10.98 7.08
C ASN A 130 -9.91 11.03 5.59
N PRO A 131 -10.42 10.13 4.73
CA PRO A 131 -11.26 8.98 5.08
C PRO A 131 -10.47 7.84 5.75
N ARG A 132 -11.12 7.13 6.66
CA ARG A 132 -10.62 5.90 7.28
C ARG A 132 -11.76 4.96 7.65
N GLY A 133 -11.49 3.68 7.71
CA GLY A 133 -12.45 2.68 8.18
C GLY A 133 -11.82 1.29 8.20
N THR A 134 -12.21 0.47 9.17
CA THR A 134 -11.93 -0.96 9.18
C THR A 134 -13.13 -1.63 8.51
N VAL A 135 -12.92 -2.24 7.35
CA VAL A 135 -14.01 -2.71 6.49
C VAL A 135 -13.64 -4.02 5.81
N LYS A 136 -14.65 -4.79 5.47
CA LYS A 136 -14.51 -6.03 4.71
C LYS A 136 -14.50 -5.71 3.21
N TRP A 137 -13.43 -6.09 2.55
CA TRP A 137 -13.31 -6.04 1.10
C TRP A 137 -13.46 -7.45 0.52
N THR A 138 -14.18 -7.56 -0.59
CA THR A 138 -14.30 -8.81 -1.34
C THR A 138 -14.01 -8.55 -2.81
N GLY A 139 -13.15 -9.40 -3.38
CA GLY A 139 -12.70 -9.30 -4.75
C GLY A 139 -11.80 -10.46 -5.14
N VAL A 140 -10.86 -10.23 -6.05
CA VAL A 140 -9.82 -11.17 -6.46
C VAL A 140 -8.45 -10.58 -6.15
N ARG A 141 -7.48 -11.41 -5.84
CA ARG A 141 -6.10 -10.93 -5.69
C ARG A 141 -5.61 -10.33 -7.00
N PHE A 142 -4.84 -9.25 -6.89
CA PHE A 142 -4.22 -8.68 -8.09
C PHE A 142 -3.26 -9.69 -8.75
N SER A 143 -2.59 -10.53 -7.99
CA SER A 143 -1.74 -11.61 -8.48
C SER A 143 -2.48 -12.61 -9.37
N ASP A 144 -3.69 -13.01 -8.97
CA ASP A 144 -4.50 -13.95 -9.76
C ASP A 144 -4.97 -13.30 -11.08
N PHE A 145 -5.34 -12.01 -11.03
CA PHE A 145 -5.64 -11.22 -12.22
C PHE A 145 -4.42 -11.06 -13.14
N ALA A 146 -3.26 -10.69 -12.59
CA ALA A 146 -2.02 -10.55 -13.36
C ALA A 146 -1.62 -11.86 -14.05
N GLN A 147 -1.77 -12.99 -13.36
CA GLN A 147 -1.57 -14.30 -13.96
C GLN A 147 -2.58 -14.59 -15.07
N ALA A 148 -3.85 -14.29 -14.86
CA ALA A 148 -4.91 -14.51 -15.85
C ALA A 148 -4.71 -13.71 -17.14
N VAL A 149 -4.16 -12.50 -17.06
CA VAL A 149 -3.81 -11.70 -18.24
C VAL A 149 -2.40 -12.04 -18.81
N GLY A 150 -1.71 -12.98 -18.18
CA GLY A 150 -0.39 -13.45 -18.61
C GLY A 150 0.71 -12.40 -18.45
N ALA A 151 0.69 -11.66 -17.34
CA ALA A 151 1.77 -10.73 -17.01
C ALA A 151 3.10 -11.50 -16.88
N GLN A 152 4.12 -11.04 -17.61
CA GLN A 152 5.43 -11.66 -17.66
C GLN A 152 6.31 -11.24 -16.48
N SER A 153 7.33 -12.01 -16.17
CA SER A 153 8.26 -11.74 -15.06
C SER A 153 9.00 -10.39 -15.19
N PHE A 154 9.10 -9.87 -16.40
CA PHE A 154 9.71 -8.56 -16.68
C PHE A 154 8.69 -7.41 -16.74
N ALA A 155 7.40 -7.64 -16.45
CA ALA A 155 6.44 -6.60 -16.17
C ALA A 155 6.74 -6.05 -14.76
N ASN A 156 7.54 -4.99 -14.67
CA ASN A 156 7.99 -4.47 -13.38
C ASN A 156 7.05 -3.44 -12.77
N TYR A 157 6.21 -2.81 -13.59
CA TYR A 157 5.31 -1.73 -13.15
C TYR A 157 3.92 -1.89 -13.75
N CYS A 158 2.93 -1.38 -13.03
CA CYS A 158 1.55 -1.27 -13.49
C CYS A 158 1.00 0.12 -13.17
N ARG A 159 0.42 0.78 -14.18
CA ARG A 159 -0.39 1.99 -14.01
C ARG A 159 -1.85 1.60 -13.96
N LEU A 160 -2.55 2.09 -12.94
CA LEU A 160 -4.00 2.02 -12.87
C LEU A 160 -4.57 3.44 -12.94
N VAL A 161 -5.64 3.63 -13.71
CA VAL A 161 -6.31 4.92 -13.90
C VAL A 161 -7.74 4.81 -13.40
N GLY A 162 -8.19 5.79 -12.63
CA GLY A 162 -9.57 5.92 -12.14
C GLY A 162 -10.43 6.81 -13.02
N SER A 163 -11.74 6.76 -12.82
CA SER A 163 -12.73 7.53 -13.59
C SER A 163 -12.62 9.05 -13.40
N ASP A 164 -11.98 9.53 -12.31
CA ASP A 164 -11.66 10.94 -12.07
C ASP A 164 -10.29 11.37 -12.64
N ALA A 165 -9.73 10.54 -13.52
CA ALA A 165 -8.38 10.67 -14.07
C ALA A 165 -7.25 10.68 -13.01
N TYR A 166 -7.56 10.32 -11.75
CA TYR A 166 -6.51 9.99 -10.80
C TYR A 166 -5.84 8.69 -11.23
N PHE A 167 -4.54 8.61 -11.11
CA PHE A 167 -3.81 7.40 -11.45
C PHE A 167 -2.76 7.12 -10.37
N ILE A 168 -2.35 5.86 -10.32
CA ILE A 168 -1.22 5.41 -9.54
C ILE A 168 -0.30 4.57 -10.42
N ASP A 169 0.98 4.72 -10.21
CA ASP A 169 2.01 3.81 -10.71
C ASP A 169 2.51 3.00 -9.52
N GLU A 170 2.43 1.68 -9.64
CA GLU A 170 2.92 0.75 -8.62
C GLU A 170 3.90 -0.23 -9.24
N ASP A 171 4.88 -0.62 -8.45
CA ASP A 171 5.72 -1.76 -8.78
C ASP A 171 4.94 -3.08 -8.62
N MET A 172 5.29 -4.05 -9.46
CA MET A 172 4.63 -5.35 -9.43
C MET A 172 4.91 -6.12 -8.15
N THR A 173 6.01 -5.87 -7.44
CA THR A 173 6.28 -6.51 -6.14
C THR A 173 5.21 -6.12 -5.13
N THR A 174 4.86 -4.83 -5.08
CA THR A 174 3.73 -4.34 -4.25
C THR A 174 2.41 -4.96 -4.69
N LEU A 175 2.10 -4.94 -6.00
CA LEU A 175 0.80 -5.41 -6.50
C LEU A 175 0.62 -6.93 -6.37
N MET A 176 1.69 -7.71 -6.45
CA MET A 176 1.65 -9.18 -6.29
C MET A 176 1.56 -9.63 -4.83
N HIS A 177 1.60 -8.69 -3.87
CA HIS A 177 1.44 -9.03 -2.46
C HIS A 177 0.06 -9.68 -2.20
N PRO A 178 -0.03 -10.75 -1.40
CA PRO A 178 -1.27 -11.52 -1.18
C PRO A 178 -2.46 -10.71 -0.69
N GLN A 179 -2.23 -9.58 -0.01
CA GLN A 179 -3.28 -8.69 0.48
C GLN A 179 -3.74 -7.63 -0.53
N VAL A 180 -3.15 -7.57 -1.73
CA VAL A 180 -3.59 -6.61 -2.75
C VAL A 180 -4.71 -7.22 -3.57
N VAL A 181 -5.88 -6.56 -3.59
CA VAL A 181 -7.07 -7.07 -4.28
C VAL A 181 -7.71 -6.02 -5.20
N LEU A 182 -8.30 -6.51 -6.26
CA LEU A 182 -9.30 -5.82 -7.07
C LEU A 182 -10.67 -6.13 -6.47
N ALA A 183 -11.21 -5.20 -5.68
CA ALA A 183 -12.44 -5.37 -4.92
C ALA A 183 -13.64 -4.80 -5.64
N TRP A 184 -14.78 -5.49 -5.54
CA TRP A 184 -16.10 -5.03 -6.03
C TRP A 184 -17.19 -5.07 -4.96
N GLN A 185 -16.88 -5.56 -3.75
CA GLN A 185 -17.78 -5.51 -2.60
C GLN A 185 -17.10 -4.85 -1.40
N LEU A 186 -17.92 -4.15 -0.64
CA LEU A 186 -17.62 -3.53 0.64
C LEU A 186 -18.65 -4.00 1.65
N ASN A 187 -18.21 -4.63 2.75
CA ASN A 187 -19.11 -5.18 3.79
C ASN A 187 -20.25 -6.03 3.20
N ASP A 188 -19.88 -6.97 2.31
CA ASP A 188 -20.79 -7.92 1.62
C ASP A 188 -21.83 -7.31 0.67
N ALA A 189 -21.78 -6.01 0.43
CA ALA A 189 -22.62 -5.31 -0.56
C ALA A 189 -21.75 -4.78 -1.72
N PRO A 190 -22.34 -4.46 -2.89
CA PRO A 190 -21.64 -3.74 -3.94
C PRO A 190 -20.97 -2.47 -3.38
N ILE A 191 -19.78 -2.13 -3.87
CA ILE A 191 -19.12 -0.89 -3.45
C ILE A 191 -20.00 0.30 -3.82
N PRO A 192 -20.32 1.21 -2.87
CA PRO A 192 -21.03 2.44 -3.20
C PRO A 192 -20.21 3.32 -4.16
N PRO A 193 -20.88 4.10 -5.04
CA PRO A 193 -20.21 4.98 -6.01
C PRO A 193 -19.15 5.88 -5.36
N GLU A 194 -19.45 6.50 -4.22
CA GLU A 194 -18.57 7.39 -3.49
C GLU A 194 -17.32 6.67 -2.94
N HIS A 195 -17.36 5.36 -2.79
CA HIS A 195 -16.26 4.53 -2.34
C HIS A 195 -15.52 3.80 -3.46
N GLY A 196 -15.90 4.03 -4.73
CA GLY A 196 -15.10 3.60 -5.88
C GLY A 196 -15.65 2.43 -6.66
N ALA A 197 -17.01 2.29 -6.74
CA ALA A 197 -17.64 1.38 -7.71
C ALA A 197 -17.17 1.70 -9.15
N PRO A 198 -17.22 0.73 -10.06
CA PRO A 198 -17.58 -0.68 -9.90
C PRO A 198 -16.45 -1.55 -9.38
N LEU A 199 -15.17 -1.14 -9.58
CA LEU A 199 -13.99 -1.89 -9.20
C LEU A 199 -12.94 -0.96 -8.57
N ARG A 200 -12.36 -1.42 -7.48
CA ARG A 200 -11.37 -0.66 -6.73
C ARG A 200 -10.14 -1.51 -6.42
N LEU A 201 -8.94 -0.90 -6.52
CA LEU A 201 -7.73 -1.49 -5.96
C LEU A 201 -7.68 -1.25 -4.45
N ILE A 202 -7.28 -2.27 -3.69
CA ILE A 202 -7.00 -2.16 -2.26
C ILE A 202 -5.55 -2.58 -2.02
N VAL A 203 -4.76 -1.65 -1.47
CA VAL A 203 -3.37 -1.86 -1.02
C VAL A 203 -3.35 -1.53 0.48
N PRO A 204 -3.68 -2.47 1.37
CA PRO A 204 -4.03 -2.16 2.75
C PRO A 204 -2.84 -1.73 3.61
N PHE A 205 -1.61 -2.08 3.22
CA PHE A 205 -0.37 -1.68 3.89
C PHE A 205 0.22 -0.36 3.35
N ARG A 206 -0.57 0.37 2.53
CA ARG A 206 -0.28 1.72 2.07
C ARG A 206 -1.43 2.66 2.41
N TYR A 207 -1.16 3.96 2.49
CA TYR A 207 -2.23 4.95 2.66
C TYR A 207 -3.23 4.92 1.51
N GLY A 208 -4.47 5.26 1.81
CA GLY A 208 -5.62 5.12 0.92
C GLY A 208 -5.49 5.76 -0.47
N ALA A 209 -4.57 6.72 -0.65
CA ALA A 209 -4.22 7.26 -1.96
C ALA A 209 -3.67 6.20 -2.94
N ARG A 210 -3.13 5.09 -2.42
CA ARG A 210 -2.65 3.96 -3.25
C ARG A 210 -3.74 2.92 -3.53
N SER A 211 -4.91 3.04 -2.88
CA SER A 211 -6.09 2.19 -3.10
C SER A 211 -7.04 2.88 -4.08
N LEU A 212 -6.72 2.77 -5.37
CA LEU A 212 -7.38 3.50 -6.46
C LEU A 212 -8.87 3.14 -6.58
N LYS A 213 -9.73 4.15 -6.72
CA LYS A 213 -11.17 4.03 -6.91
C LYS A 213 -11.57 3.96 -8.39
N ALA A 214 -12.70 3.28 -8.67
CA ALA A 214 -13.38 3.29 -9.96
C ALA A 214 -12.42 3.12 -11.15
N ILE A 215 -11.72 2.00 -11.18
CA ILE A 215 -10.70 1.70 -12.18
C ILE A 215 -11.31 1.68 -13.57
N THR A 216 -10.70 2.40 -14.51
CA THR A 216 -11.08 2.45 -15.93
C THR A 216 -10.02 1.86 -16.85
N GLU A 217 -8.74 1.87 -16.41
CA GLU A 217 -7.63 1.36 -17.20
C GLU A 217 -6.56 0.73 -16.31
N ILE A 218 -5.94 -0.35 -16.80
CA ILE A 218 -4.81 -1.06 -16.20
C ILE A 218 -3.75 -1.25 -17.30
N GLN A 219 -2.53 -0.74 -17.09
CA GLN A 219 -1.44 -0.83 -18.04
C GLN A 219 -0.22 -1.48 -17.39
N PHE A 220 0.35 -2.50 -18.04
CA PHE A 220 1.60 -3.13 -17.60
C PHE A 220 2.79 -2.60 -18.38
N THR A 221 3.98 -2.56 -17.77
CA THR A 221 5.22 -2.16 -18.46
C THR A 221 6.47 -2.74 -17.78
N ALA A 222 7.52 -2.94 -18.56
CA ALA A 222 8.83 -3.34 -18.05
C ALA A 222 9.61 -2.17 -17.44
N THR A 223 9.38 -0.96 -17.92
CA THR A 223 10.03 0.27 -17.46
C THR A 223 9.05 1.16 -16.72
N SER A 224 9.54 2.12 -15.93
CA SER A 224 8.68 3.13 -15.34
C SER A 224 7.89 3.89 -16.40
N PHE A 225 6.72 4.37 -16.03
CA PHE A 225 5.91 5.18 -16.94
C PHE A 225 6.54 6.56 -17.16
N ALA A 226 6.40 7.09 -18.37
CA ALA A 226 6.69 8.48 -18.60
C ALA A 226 5.83 9.36 -17.67
N PRO A 227 6.35 10.51 -17.21
CA PRO A 227 5.54 11.47 -16.46
C PRO A 227 4.25 11.78 -17.23
N PRO A 228 3.11 11.85 -16.57
CA PRO A 228 1.88 12.25 -17.24
C PRO A 228 2.01 13.68 -17.74
N LYS A 229 1.28 14.01 -18.79
CA LYS A 229 1.11 15.39 -19.19
C LYS A 229 0.55 16.19 -18.01
N PRO A 230 0.86 17.50 -17.89
CA PRO A 230 0.29 18.35 -16.86
C PRO A 230 -1.22 18.13 -16.77
N TRP A 231 -1.72 18.03 -15.55
CA TRP A 231 -3.14 17.86 -15.33
C TRP A 231 -3.91 19.01 -15.97
N PRO A 232 -5.06 18.77 -16.62
CA PRO A 232 -5.92 19.88 -16.99
C PRO A 232 -6.29 20.66 -15.73
N THR A 233 -6.02 21.95 -15.73
CA THR A 233 -6.30 22.90 -14.65
C THR A 233 -7.79 23.13 -14.49
#